data_dbb6b9730e8e379a1b7e01938adc8b81
#
_entry.id   dbb6b9730e8e379a1b7e01938adc8b81
#
_cell.length_a   1.000
_cell.length_b   1.000
_cell.length_c   1.000
_cell.angle_alpha   90.00
_cell.angle_beta   90.00
_cell.angle_gamma   90.00
#
_symmetry.space_group_name_H-M   'P 1'
#
loop_
_entity.id
_entity.type
_entity.pdbx_description
1 polymer ?
#
loop_
_entity_poly.entity_id
_entity_poly.type
_entity_poly.pdbx_seq_one_letter_code
_entity_poly.pdbx_strand_id
1 'polypeptide(L)'
;MCFCGLFLFCLKIIIMAKSTAAAKTKKAPAKKTVKKATKAARPAQKEKTINIKYADKSAGQPELAVIFEAIKKMVQPYEKKGAFKLHAGTGGQFNMVSHKPVEIAGRKREELWFVSALVQKGYVGFYFMPIYDNPSMGILLSPELMKCLKGKACFHIKKNDPVIMKEIEKAIKIGYEAYKKNGWV
;
A
#
# COMPACT_ATOMS: atom_id res chain seq x y z
N MET A 1 52.31 -6.12 30.07
CA MET A 1 51.76 -5.04 30.88
C MET A 1 50.30 -4.93 30.43
N CYS A 2 49.39 -5.72 30.98
CA CYS A 2 48.62 -5.63 32.23
C CYS A 2 47.87 -4.32 32.37
N PHE A 3 46.53 -4.42 32.26
CA PHE A 3 45.46 -4.07 33.20
C PHE A 3 44.16 -4.10 32.40
N CYS A 4 43.25 -4.98 32.50
CA CYS A 4 42.37 -5.50 33.56
C CYS A 4 41.59 -4.38 34.27
N GLY A 5 40.27 -4.39 34.09
CA GLY A 5 39.31 -3.48 34.71
C GLY A 5 37.89 -3.86 34.41
N LEU A 6 37.45 -4.90 34.93
CA LEU A 6 36.15 -5.43 35.36
C LEU A 6 35.41 -4.40 36.21
N PHE A 7 34.13 -4.06 35.88
CA PHE A 7 33.16 -3.60 36.85
C PHE A 7 31.78 -4.14 36.54
N LEU A 8 31.45 -5.18 37.28
CA LEU A 8 30.11 -5.63 37.64
C LEU A 8 29.60 -4.71 38.77
N PHE A 9 28.30 -4.48 38.82
CA PHE A 9 27.41 -4.15 39.95
C PHE A 9 26.30 -3.28 39.41
N CYS A 10 25.05 -3.42 39.70
CA CYS A 10 24.35 -4.07 40.78
C CYS A 10 22.84 -4.16 40.42
N LEU A 11 22.31 -5.29 40.68
CA LEU A 11 20.89 -5.65 40.80
C LEU A 11 20.29 -4.96 42.04
N LYS A 12 19.12 -4.30 41.98
CA LYS A 12 18.22 -4.15 43.14
C LYS A 12 16.76 -3.98 42.70
N ILE A 13 16.03 -4.96 42.86
CA ILE A 13 14.71 -5.32 43.39
C ILE A 13 14.24 -4.41 44.54
N ILE A 14 13.02 -3.88 44.46
CA ILE A 14 12.09 -3.51 45.53
C ILE A 14 10.69 -3.54 44.89
N ILE A 15 9.86 -4.47 45.05
CA ILE A 15 8.95 -5.09 46.00
C ILE A 15 8.16 -4.07 46.86
N MET A 16 6.84 -4.21 46.69
CA MET A 16 5.68 -3.98 47.60
C MET A 16 5.23 -2.57 47.95
N ALA A 17 3.95 -2.32 47.64
CA ALA A 17 2.98 -2.07 48.71
C ALA A 17 1.55 -2.32 48.23
N LYS A 18 0.87 -3.12 49.00
CA LYS A 18 -0.57 -3.40 49.04
C LYS A 18 -1.32 -2.22 49.68
N SER A 19 -2.62 -2.15 49.39
CA SER A 19 -3.72 -1.90 50.34
C SER A 19 -4.83 -1.14 49.62
N THR A 20 -6.06 -1.38 49.69
CA THR A 20 -7.13 -2.05 50.42
C THR A 20 -8.44 -1.51 49.83
N ALA A 21 -9.31 -2.37 49.46
CA ALA A 21 -10.71 -2.63 49.82
C ALA A 21 -11.66 -1.47 50.25
N ALA A 22 -12.81 -1.40 49.53
CA ALA A 22 -14.19 -1.30 50.05
C ALA A 22 -15.13 -1.34 48.84
N ALA A 23 -15.91 -2.31 48.56
CA ALA A 23 -17.12 -2.89 49.09
C ALA A 23 -18.40 -2.09 48.82
N LYS A 24 -19.38 -2.85 48.20
CA LYS A 24 -20.86 -2.66 48.13
C LYS A 24 -21.34 -1.71 47.03
N THR A 25 -22.23 -2.14 46.11
CA THR A 25 -23.55 -2.73 46.39
C THR A 25 -24.12 -3.48 45.17
N LYS A 26 -24.87 -4.52 45.45
CA LYS A 26 -25.69 -5.38 44.61
C LYS A 26 -26.74 -4.62 43.80
N LYS A 27 -26.90 -4.99 42.52
CA LYS A 27 -28.21 -5.09 41.86
C LYS A 27 -28.10 -6.02 40.64
N ALA A 28 -28.66 -7.18 40.71
CA ALA A 28 -29.06 -8.06 39.61
C ALA A 28 -30.61 -8.21 39.71
N PRO A 29 -31.28 -8.83 38.74
CA PRO A 29 -30.99 -9.09 37.32
C PRO A 29 -32.14 -8.64 36.40
N ALA A 30 -31.85 -8.39 35.14
CA ALA A 30 -32.90 -8.40 34.12
C ALA A 30 -32.52 -9.41 33.03
N LYS A 31 -33.20 -10.55 33.01
CA LYS A 31 -33.27 -11.52 31.94
C LYS A 31 -33.70 -10.80 30.64
N LYS A 32 -32.79 -10.63 29.69
CA LYS A 32 -33.17 -10.33 28.30
C LYS A 32 -32.95 -11.58 27.45
N THR A 33 -34.06 -12.15 27.06
CA THR A 33 -34.27 -13.20 26.06
C THR A 33 -33.42 -12.94 24.83
N VAL A 34 -32.48 -13.87 24.55
CA VAL A 34 -31.72 -13.90 23.30
C VAL A 34 -32.67 -14.38 22.21
N LYS A 35 -33.17 -13.46 21.40
CA LYS A 35 -33.81 -13.79 20.13
C LYS A 35 -32.68 -14.18 19.17
N LYS A 36 -32.65 -15.47 18.84
CA LYS A 36 -31.86 -16.09 17.79
C LYS A 36 -32.20 -15.44 16.46
N ALA A 37 -31.42 -14.46 16.03
CA ALA A 37 -31.56 -13.87 14.70
C ALA A 37 -30.98 -14.86 13.69
N THR A 38 -31.85 -15.50 12.95
CA THR A 38 -31.54 -16.25 11.72
C THR A 38 -30.82 -15.33 10.76
N LYS A 39 -29.57 -15.68 10.47
CA LYS A 39 -28.69 -14.99 9.52
C LYS A 39 -29.27 -15.19 8.12
N ALA A 40 -30.11 -14.27 7.69
CA ALA A 40 -30.58 -14.20 6.31
C ALA A 40 -29.35 -14.02 5.41
N ALA A 41 -29.15 -14.94 4.48
CA ALA A 41 -28.14 -14.89 3.46
C ALA A 41 -28.33 -13.59 2.65
N ARG A 42 -27.32 -12.71 2.72
CA ARG A 42 -27.26 -11.48 1.93
C ARG A 42 -27.19 -11.90 0.47
N PRO A 43 -28.12 -11.46 -0.40
CA PRO A 43 -28.06 -11.82 -1.81
C PRO A 43 -26.72 -11.33 -2.39
N ALA A 44 -26.07 -12.19 -3.17
CA ALA A 44 -24.86 -11.86 -3.91
C ALA A 44 -25.13 -10.62 -4.77
N GLN A 45 -24.54 -9.50 -4.38
CA GLN A 45 -24.55 -8.30 -5.21
C GLN A 45 -23.73 -8.62 -6.45
N LYS A 46 -24.41 -8.74 -7.61
CA LYS A 46 -23.74 -8.73 -8.91
C LYS A 46 -22.85 -7.49 -8.95
N GLU A 47 -21.53 -7.70 -9.01
CA GLU A 47 -20.57 -6.63 -9.23
C GLU A 47 -20.94 -5.93 -10.53
N LYS A 48 -21.48 -4.72 -10.40
CA LYS A 48 -21.58 -3.78 -11.52
C LYS A 48 -20.15 -3.41 -11.85
N THR A 49 -19.60 -3.99 -12.91
CA THR A 49 -18.38 -3.49 -13.55
C THR A 49 -18.63 -2.04 -13.96
N ILE A 50 -18.17 -1.13 -13.11
CA ILE A 50 -18.23 0.29 -13.42
C ILE A 50 -17.12 0.53 -14.45
N ASN A 51 -17.50 0.50 -15.73
CA ASN A 51 -16.63 0.96 -16.80
C ASN A 51 -16.44 2.47 -16.68
N ILE A 52 -15.49 2.87 -15.83
CA ILE A 52 -15.06 4.27 -15.75
C ILE A 52 -14.29 4.54 -17.04
N LYS A 53 -14.95 5.16 -18.02
CA LYS A 53 -14.27 5.70 -19.19
C LYS A 53 -13.36 6.84 -18.73
N TYR A 54 -12.07 6.58 -18.69
CA TYR A 54 -11.09 7.61 -18.41
C TYR A 54 -11.02 8.58 -19.59
N ALA A 55 -11.27 9.87 -19.32
CA ALA A 55 -11.06 10.91 -20.33
C ALA A 55 -9.57 11.20 -20.47
N ASP A 56 -9.03 11.04 -21.66
CA ASP A 56 -7.65 11.38 -21.96
C ASP A 56 -7.39 12.87 -21.73
N LYS A 57 -6.48 13.16 -20.82
CA LYS A 57 -6.05 14.51 -20.46
C LYS A 57 -4.64 14.82 -20.94
N SER A 58 -4.03 13.96 -21.77
CA SER A 58 -2.68 14.16 -22.30
C SER A 58 -2.64 15.23 -23.40
N ALA A 59 -3.78 15.47 -24.04
CA ALA A 59 -3.89 16.50 -25.08
C ALA A 59 -3.51 17.87 -24.52
N GLY A 60 -2.59 18.54 -25.21
CA GLY A 60 -2.07 19.86 -24.81
C GLY A 60 -1.03 19.86 -23.68
N GLN A 61 -0.57 18.68 -23.23
CA GLN A 61 0.44 18.53 -22.19
C GLN A 61 1.61 17.61 -22.62
N PRO A 62 2.40 17.97 -23.66
CA PRO A 62 3.45 17.11 -24.22
C PRO A 62 4.53 16.75 -23.20
N GLU A 63 4.86 17.64 -22.27
CA GLU A 63 5.84 17.36 -21.21
C GLU A 63 5.38 16.25 -20.28
N LEU A 64 4.09 16.18 -19.97
CA LEU A 64 3.54 15.12 -19.12
C LEU A 64 3.46 13.79 -19.88
N ALA A 65 3.27 13.82 -21.19
CA ALA A 65 3.32 12.61 -22.01
C ALA A 65 4.71 11.98 -21.97
N VAL A 66 5.78 12.77 -21.98
CA VAL A 66 7.16 12.28 -21.83
C VAL A 66 7.37 11.59 -20.49
N ILE A 67 6.89 12.19 -19.39
CA ILE A 67 6.95 11.62 -18.04
C ILE A 67 6.19 10.30 -17.99
N PHE A 68 4.98 10.28 -18.54
CA PHE A 68 4.13 9.11 -18.58
C PHE A 68 4.78 7.93 -19.32
N GLU A 69 5.31 8.20 -20.53
CA GLU A 69 5.98 7.17 -21.33
C GLU A 69 7.28 6.67 -20.66
N ALA A 70 8.02 7.56 -19.98
CA ALA A 70 9.19 7.16 -19.22
C ALA A 70 8.81 6.19 -18.09
N ILE A 71 7.77 6.48 -17.29
CA ILE A 71 7.29 5.60 -16.24
C ILE A 71 6.78 4.27 -16.81
N LYS A 72 6.03 4.31 -17.91
CA LYS A 72 5.54 3.12 -18.60
C LYS A 72 6.67 2.19 -19.04
N LYS A 73 7.73 2.75 -19.61
CA LYS A 73 8.94 1.99 -20.02
C LYS A 73 9.62 1.32 -18.84
N MET A 74 9.66 1.96 -17.65
CA MET A 74 10.23 1.38 -16.44
C MET A 74 9.41 0.19 -15.92
N VAL A 75 8.09 0.21 -16.10
CA VAL A 75 7.16 -0.83 -15.64
C VAL A 75 7.08 -2.00 -16.62
N GLN A 76 7.15 -1.75 -17.91
CA GLN A 76 7.01 -2.73 -18.98
C GLN A 76 7.82 -4.03 -18.81
N PRO A 77 9.11 -4.01 -18.39
CA PRO A 77 9.88 -5.24 -18.20
C PRO A 77 9.31 -6.21 -17.15
N TYR A 78 8.46 -5.71 -16.26
CA TYR A 78 7.83 -6.54 -15.22
C TYR A 78 6.63 -7.33 -15.74
N GLU A 79 6.03 -6.96 -16.87
CA GLU A 79 4.94 -7.71 -17.50
C GLU A 79 5.33 -9.16 -17.83
N LYS A 80 6.62 -9.39 -18.10
CA LYS A 80 7.18 -10.72 -18.38
C LYS A 80 7.59 -11.48 -17.12
N LYS A 81 7.34 -10.91 -15.94
CA LYS A 81 7.77 -11.47 -14.65
C LYS A 81 6.55 -11.91 -13.85
N GLY A 82 6.37 -13.21 -13.70
CA GLY A 82 5.28 -13.78 -12.91
C GLY A 82 3.89 -13.57 -13.52
N ALA A 83 2.91 -13.23 -12.69
CA ALA A 83 1.51 -13.09 -13.07
C ALA A 83 1.11 -11.66 -13.45
N PHE A 84 2.06 -10.76 -13.68
CA PHE A 84 1.76 -9.39 -14.06
C PHE A 84 1.24 -9.27 -15.50
N LYS A 85 0.25 -8.40 -15.67
CA LYS A 85 -0.23 -7.93 -16.97
C LYS A 85 -0.33 -6.42 -16.99
N LEU A 86 0.09 -5.83 -18.11
CA LEU A 86 -0.01 -4.41 -18.36
C LEU A 86 -1.30 -4.12 -19.14
N HIS A 87 -2.23 -3.44 -18.51
CA HIS A 87 -3.42 -2.92 -19.15
C HIS A 87 -3.19 -1.47 -19.52
N ALA A 88 -2.93 -1.21 -20.80
CA ALA A 88 -2.84 0.13 -21.34
C ALA A 88 -4.24 0.59 -21.77
N GLY A 89 -4.76 1.61 -21.13
CA GLY A 89 -5.98 2.29 -21.58
C GLY A 89 -5.72 3.17 -22.78
N THR A 90 -6.77 3.70 -23.39
CA THR A 90 -6.67 4.74 -24.40
C THR A 90 -6.16 6.03 -23.75
N GLY A 91 -5.03 6.55 -24.26
CA GLY A 91 -4.50 7.86 -23.93
C GLY A 91 -4.11 8.08 -22.46
N GLY A 92 -2.82 8.22 -22.18
CA GLY A 92 -2.34 8.72 -20.92
C GLY A 92 -2.68 7.90 -19.65
N GLN A 93 -3.03 6.61 -19.78
CA GLN A 93 -3.31 5.71 -18.65
C GLN A 93 -2.74 4.32 -18.87
N PHE A 94 -2.14 3.74 -17.84
CA PHE A 94 -1.88 2.29 -17.75
C PHE A 94 -2.03 1.78 -16.32
N ASN A 95 -2.29 0.47 -16.21
CA ASN A 95 -2.32 -0.25 -14.95
C ASN A 95 -1.52 -1.55 -15.09
N MET A 96 -0.62 -1.81 -14.16
CA MET A 96 0.05 -3.10 -14.00
C MET A 96 -0.63 -3.86 -12.87
N VAL A 97 -1.17 -5.03 -13.17
CA VAL A 97 -1.98 -5.84 -12.25
C VAL A 97 -1.41 -7.24 -12.19
N SER A 98 -1.32 -7.82 -11.01
CA SER A 98 -1.08 -9.25 -10.84
C SER A 98 -2.40 -10.00 -10.90
N HIS A 99 -2.48 -11.01 -11.76
CA HIS A 99 -3.62 -11.93 -11.89
C HIS A 99 -3.46 -13.20 -11.06
N LYS A 100 -2.59 -13.17 -10.07
CA LYS A 100 -2.46 -14.27 -9.13
C LYS A 100 -3.54 -14.14 -8.05
N PRO A 101 -4.39 -15.16 -7.84
CA PRO A 101 -5.36 -15.16 -6.76
C PRO A 101 -4.65 -15.11 -5.41
N VAL A 102 -5.00 -14.15 -4.58
CA VAL A 102 -4.40 -13.94 -3.26
C VAL A 102 -5.46 -13.72 -2.21
N GLU A 103 -5.14 -14.02 -0.95
CA GLU A 103 -5.98 -13.68 0.19
C GLU A 103 -5.25 -12.66 1.06
N ILE A 104 -5.83 -11.47 1.21
CA ILE A 104 -5.27 -10.40 2.02
C ILE A 104 -6.30 -9.98 3.06
N ALA A 105 -5.93 -10.06 4.34
CA ALA A 105 -6.82 -9.74 5.46
C ALA A 105 -8.17 -10.47 5.40
N GLY A 106 -8.17 -11.78 5.06
CA GLY A 106 -9.36 -12.61 4.96
C GLY A 106 -10.26 -12.33 3.75
N ARG A 107 -9.77 -11.56 2.76
CA ARG A 107 -10.50 -11.25 1.53
C ARG A 107 -9.76 -11.84 0.34
N LYS A 108 -10.46 -12.65 -0.43
CA LYS A 108 -9.95 -13.17 -1.71
C LYS A 108 -9.97 -12.06 -2.75
N ARG A 109 -8.86 -11.95 -3.48
CA ARG A 109 -8.69 -11.02 -4.60
C ARG A 109 -8.13 -11.82 -5.78
N GLU A 110 -8.76 -11.71 -6.91
CA GLU A 110 -8.31 -12.34 -8.15
C GLU A 110 -7.32 -11.46 -8.91
N GLU A 111 -7.37 -10.16 -8.61
CA GLU A 111 -6.48 -9.16 -9.18
C GLU A 111 -5.89 -8.30 -8.07
N LEU A 112 -4.59 -8.07 -8.13
CA LEU A 112 -3.89 -7.18 -7.23
C LEU A 112 -3.14 -6.11 -8.02
N TRP A 113 -3.53 -4.87 -7.81
CA TRP A 113 -2.90 -3.73 -8.47
C TRP A 113 -1.49 -3.52 -7.91
N PHE A 114 -0.54 -3.32 -8.80
CA PHE A 114 0.84 -3.08 -8.46
C PHE A 114 1.24 -1.62 -8.66
N VAL A 115 1.19 -1.18 -9.91
CA VAL A 115 1.53 0.19 -10.30
C VAL A 115 0.55 0.67 -11.33
N SER A 116 0.14 1.93 -11.24
CA SER A 116 -0.55 2.57 -12.34
C SER A 116 -0.08 4.01 -12.54
N ALA A 117 -0.20 4.50 -13.74
CA ALA A 117 0.02 5.90 -14.02
C ALA A 117 -1.07 6.45 -14.92
N LEU A 118 -1.39 7.71 -14.69
CA LEU A 118 -2.32 8.44 -15.53
C LEU A 118 -1.99 9.92 -15.60
N VAL A 119 -2.14 10.47 -16.80
CA VAL A 119 -1.96 11.89 -17.04
C VAL A 119 -3.16 12.66 -16.49
N GLN A 120 -2.89 13.63 -15.63
CA GLN A 120 -3.87 14.53 -15.05
C GLN A 120 -3.57 15.98 -15.49
N LYS A 121 -4.44 16.92 -15.13
CA LYS A 121 -4.19 18.33 -15.43
C LYS A 121 -2.99 18.84 -14.61
N GLY A 122 -1.84 19.03 -15.27
CA GLY A 122 -0.63 19.59 -14.67
C GLY A 122 0.28 18.61 -13.94
N TYR A 123 0.02 17.28 -13.97
CA TYR A 123 0.90 16.27 -13.41
C TYR A 123 0.59 14.86 -13.95
N VAL A 124 1.55 13.96 -13.82
CA VAL A 124 1.33 12.53 -13.96
C VAL A 124 1.12 11.94 -12.56
N GLY A 125 -0.05 11.34 -12.33
CA GLY A 125 -0.32 10.58 -11.11
C GLY A 125 0.34 9.21 -11.22
N PHE A 126 1.36 8.96 -10.44
CA PHE A 126 2.00 7.66 -10.29
C PHE A 126 1.45 6.99 -9.02
N TYR A 127 0.70 5.92 -9.19
CA TYR A 127 0.08 5.17 -8.09
C TYR A 127 0.92 3.93 -7.80
N PHE A 128 1.52 3.89 -6.62
CA PHE A 128 2.40 2.82 -6.19
C PHE A 128 1.73 2.03 -5.05
N MET A 129 1.03 0.94 -5.43
CA MET A 129 0.21 0.18 -4.48
C MET A 129 0.98 -0.52 -3.36
N PRO A 130 2.25 -0.93 -3.53
CA PRO A 130 3.01 -1.51 -2.42
C PRO A 130 3.07 -0.65 -1.16
N ILE A 131 3.10 0.69 -1.28
CA ILE A 131 3.07 1.59 -0.12
C ILE A 131 1.67 1.67 0.50
N TYR A 132 0.62 1.43 -0.29
CA TYR A 132 -0.75 1.39 0.22
C TYR A 132 -0.99 0.15 1.08
N ASP A 133 -0.50 -1.00 0.64
CA ASP A 133 -0.62 -2.28 1.35
C ASP A 133 0.30 -2.33 2.58
N ASN A 134 1.48 -1.71 2.49
CA ASN A 134 2.45 -1.61 3.58
C ASN A 134 3.04 -0.19 3.70
N PRO A 135 2.45 0.69 4.51
CA PRO A 135 2.92 2.08 4.68
C PRO A 135 4.37 2.20 5.18
N SER A 136 4.90 1.20 5.89
CA SER A 136 6.31 1.21 6.33
C SER A 136 7.32 1.16 5.18
N MET A 137 6.90 0.76 3.98
CA MET A 137 7.73 0.85 2.78
C MET A 137 8.14 2.28 2.43
N GLY A 138 7.42 3.29 2.92
CA GLY A 138 7.79 4.69 2.73
C GLY A 138 9.19 5.02 3.27
N ILE A 139 9.69 4.28 4.27
CA ILE A 139 11.05 4.44 4.82
C ILE A 139 12.12 4.02 3.80
N LEU A 140 11.78 3.12 2.87
CA LEU A 140 12.69 2.62 1.83
C LEU A 140 12.73 3.53 0.61
N LEU A 141 11.81 4.49 0.52
CA LEU A 141 11.74 5.45 -0.58
C LEU A 141 12.53 6.71 -0.22
N SER A 142 13.09 7.38 -1.23
CA SER A 142 13.84 8.60 -0.99
C SER A 142 12.95 9.74 -0.50
N PRO A 143 13.49 10.67 0.31
CA PRO A 143 12.77 11.85 0.75
C PRO A 143 12.27 12.72 -0.42
N GLU A 144 13.02 12.76 -1.55
CA GLU A 144 12.67 13.49 -2.75
C GLU A 144 11.40 12.94 -3.38
N LEU A 145 11.30 11.61 -3.54
CA LEU A 145 10.11 10.96 -4.05
C LEU A 145 8.94 11.12 -3.07
N MET A 146 9.19 10.99 -1.77
CA MET A 146 8.15 11.15 -0.73
C MET A 146 7.54 12.55 -0.69
N LYS A 147 8.27 13.61 -1.07
CA LYS A 147 7.71 14.96 -1.25
C LYS A 147 6.63 15.02 -2.33
N CYS A 148 6.69 14.13 -3.31
CA CYS A 148 5.69 14.02 -4.39
C CYS A 148 4.43 13.26 -3.95
N LEU A 149 4.45 12.56 -2.81
CA LEU A 149 3.32 11.78 -2.31
C LEU A 149 2.16 12.69 -1.90
N LYS A 150 0.99 12.44 -2.50
CA LYS A 150 -0.27 13.09 -2.16
C LYS A 150 -1.31 12.01 -1.85
N GLY A 151 -1.72 11.93 -0.60
CA GLY A 151 -2.57 10.85 -0.14
C GLY A 151 -1.78 9.58 0.25
N LYS A 152 -2.35 8.39 0.04
CA LYS A 152 -1.78 7.13 0.56
C LYS A 152 -0.77 6.45 -0.36
N ALA A 153 -0.95 6.57 -1.67
CA ALA A 153 -0.13 5.85 -2.67
C ALA A 153 0.04 6.61 -3.99
N CYS A 154 -0.45 7.84 -4.09
CA CYS A 154 -0.40 8.64 -5.30
C CYS A 154 0.71 9.67 -5.23
N PHE A 155 1.66 9.58 -6.15
CA PHE A 155 2.74 10.55 -6.32
C PHE A 155 2.42 11.46 -7.49
N HIS A 156 2.48 12.77 -7.28
CA HIS A 156 2.23 13.78 -8.32
C HIS A 156 3.55 14.20 -8.98
N ILE A 157 3.82 13.68 -10.15
CA ILE A 157 5.04 13.97 -10.90
C ILE A 157 4.75 15.08 -11.89
N LYS A 158 5.33 16.26 -11.66
CA LYS A 158 5.06 17.48 -12.46
C LYS A 158 6.13 17.79 -13.48
N LYS A 159 7.37 17.31 -13.28
CA LYS A 159 8.53 17.57 -14.13
C LYS A 159 9.27 16.27 -14.40
N ASN A 160 9.88 16.19 -15.55
CA ASN A 160 10.77 15.09 -15.91
C ASN A 160 12.14 15.31 -15.26
N ASP A 161 12.20 15.14 -13.94
CA ASP A 161 13.41 15.25 -13.14
C ASP A 161 14.14 13.90 -13.11
N PRO A 162 15.40 13.83 -13.59
CA PRO A 162 16.16 12.58 -13.61
C PRO A 162 16.33 11.93 -12.24
N VAL A 163 16.40 12.72 -11.18
CA VAL A 163 16.50 12.22 -9.79
C VAL A 163 15.21 11.50 -9.42
N ILE A 164 14.07 12.15 -9.62
CA ILE A 164 12.75 11.58 -9.34
C ILE A 164 12.50 10.32 -10.20
N MET A 165 12.85 10.35 -11.50
CA MET A 165 12.70 9.19 -12.38
C MET A 165 13.51 7.99 -11.90
N LYS A 166 14.76 8.20 -11.49
CA LYS A 166 15.61 7.14 -10.90
C LYS A 166 15.03 6.58 -9.60
N GLU A 167 14.46 7.44 -8.76
CA GLU A 167 13.82 7.00 -7.52
C GLU A 167 12.51 6.23 -7.78
N ILE A 168 11.74 6.58 -8.81
CA ILE A 168 10.58 5.80 -9.26
C ILE A 168 11.01 4.40 -9.71
N GLU A 169 12.09 4.30 -10.49
CA GLU A 169 12.63 3.01 -10.93
C GLU A 169 13.04 2.13 -9.73
N LYS A 170 13.73 2.69 -8.75
CA LYS A 170 14.08 1.99 -7.49
C LYS A 170 12.82 1.58 -6.73
N ALA A 171 11.83 2.45 -6.60
CA ALA A 171 10.58 2.14 -5.93
C ALA A 171 9.86 0.95 -6.57
N ILE A 172 9.77 0.91 -7.91
CA ILE A 172 9.19 -0.21 -8.65
C ILE A 172 9.93 -1.52 -8.33
N LYS A 173 11.26 -1.49 -8.32
CA LYS A 173 12.09 -2.66 -7.99
C LYS A 173 11.82 -3.14 -6.56
N ILE A 174 11.83 -2.24 -5.58
CA ILE A 174 11.55 -2.55 -4.16
C ILE A 174 10.14 -3.15 -4.02
N GLY A 175 9.15 -2.54 -4.67
CA GLY A 175 7.77 -3.03 -4.66
C GLY A 175 7.63 -4.41 -5.29
N TYR A 176 8.32 -4.67 -6.39
CA TYR A 176 8.34 -5.99 -7.03
C TYR A 176 8.90 -7.07 -6.10
N GLU A 177 10.03 -6.82 -5.45
CA GLU A 177 10.61 -7.77 -4.50
C GLU A 177 9.67 -8.03 -3.31
N ALA A 178 8.96 -7.00 -2.83
CA ALA A 178 7.95 -7.17 -1.79
C ALA A 178 6.79 -8.06 -2.25
N TYR A 179 6.26 -7.84 -3.46
CA TYR A 179 5.19 -8.67 -4.04
C TYR A 179 5.64 -10.11 -4.25
N LYS A 180 6.87 -10.31 -4.72
CA LYS A 180 7.48 -11.64 -4.87
C LYS A 180 7.62 -12.34 -3.53
N LYS A 181 8.12 -11.65 -2.50
CA LYS A 181 8.26 -12.18 -1.14
C LYS A 181 6.92 -12.60 -0.53
N ASN A 182 5.87 -11.85 -0.82
CA ASN A 182 4.51 -12.14 -0.35
C ASN A 182 3.82 -13.23 -1.20
N GLY A 183 4.44 -13.69 -2.27
CA GLY A 183 3.85 -14.66 -3.18
C GLY A 183 2.69 -14.11 -4.01
N TRP A 184 2.66 -12.80 -4.26
CA TRP A 184 1.60 -12.10 -5.00
C TRP A 184 1.86 -11.99 -6.52
N VAL A 185 3.01 -12.51 -6.98
CA VAL A 185 3.41 -12.57 -8.40
C VAL A 185 4.05 -13.90 -8.73
#